data_a8e68bb625aa4c5ef754e2f14141484b
#
_entry.id   a8e68bb625aa4c5ef754e2f14141484b
#
_cell.length_a   1.000
_cell.length_b   1.000
_cell.length_c   1.000
_cell.angle_alpha   90.00
_cell.angle_beta   90.00
_cell.angle_gamma   90.00
#
_symmetry.space_group_name_H-M   'P 1'
#
loop_
_entity.id
_entity.type
_entity.pdbx_description
1 polymer ?
#
loop_
_entity_poly.entity_id
_entity_poly.type
_entity_poly.pdbx_seq_one_letter_code
_entity_poly.pdbx_strand_id
1 'polypeptide(L)'
;FLDGQHRPMAISRQSFERLLAIVEKFPEYFAGSNADLPIVGGSILTHDHYQGGRHVFPMELAPLQKTFRFTGFEQVKAGIVKWPMSVLRLTSDSKEDLINLADKILQEWRQYSDPEVQILAETDGTPHHTITPIARKRDGQFELDLVLRDNQTSPEHPDGIYPVSYTHL
;
A
#
# COMPACT_ATOMS: atom_id res chain seq x y z
N PHE A 1 8.13 7.60 12.75
CA PHE A 1 9.13 6.58 13.09
C PHE A 1 10.21 6.58 12.03
N LEU A 2 11.46 6.70 12.43
CA LEU A 2 12.63 6.71 11.55
C LEU A 2 13.46 5.45 11.81
N ASP A 3 14.01 4.84 10.78
CA ASP A 3 15.05 3.82 10.94
C ASP A 3 16.31 4.50 11.51
N GLY A 4 16.94 3.89 12.51
CA GLY A 4 18.19 4.37 13.07
C GLY A 4 19.39 4.26 12.14
N GLN A 5 19.22 3.54 11.01
CA GLN A 5 20.21 3.45 9.93
C GLN A 5 19.70 4.21 8.70
N HIS A 6 20.57 4.99 8.09
CA HIS A 6 20.26 5.70 6.85
C HIS A 6 20.16 4.68 5.70
N ARG A 7 18.94 4.35 5.31
CA ARG A 7 18.64 3.41 4.21
C ARG A 7 17.66 4.06 3.24
N PRO A 8 17.81 3.84 1.94
CA PRO A 8 16.81 4.27 0.96
C PRO A 8 15.45 3.66 1.27
N MET A 9 14.39 4.41 0.95
CA MET A 9 13.01 3.94 1.03
C MET A 9 12.82 2.73 0.12
N ALA A 10 12.27 1.65 0.67
CA ALA A 10 11.93 0.46 -0.09
C ALA A 10 10.71 -0.22 0.52
N ILE A 11 9.67 -0.43 -0.29
CA ILE A 11 8.52 -1.24 0.10
C ILE A 11 8.87 -2.71 -0.09
N SER A 12 8.77 -3.48 0.98
CA SER A 12 9.12 -4.89 1.01
C SER A 12 8.32 -5.59 2.12
N ARG A 13 8.48 -6.90 2.22
CA ARG A 13 7.98 -7.69 3.34
C ARG A 13 8.27 -7.03 4.70
N GLN A 14 9.49 -6.52 4.87
CA GLN A 14 9.91 -5.87 6.12
C GLN A 14 9.07 -4.61 6.43
N SER A 15 8.61 -3.89 5.42
CA SER A 15 7.73 -2.75 5.62
C SER A 15 6.40 -3.17 6.26
N PHE A 16 5.80 -4.26 5.78
CA PHE A 16 4.56 -4.81 6.37
C PHE A 16 4.79 -5.31 7.79
N GLU A 17 5.89 -6.00 8.05
CA GLU A 17 6.29 -6.45 9.39
C GLU A 17 6.39 -5.29 10.38
N ARG A 18 7.07 -4.21 9.99
CA ARG A 18 7.26 -3.01 10.83
C ARG A 18 5.94 -2.28 11.08
N LEU A 19 5.12 -2.09 10.05
CA LEU A 19 3.82 -1.41 10.19
C LEU A 19 2.90 -2.18 11.15
N LEU A 20 2.79 -3.50 11.00
CA LEU A 20 1.96 -4.32 11.88
C LEU A 20 2.51 -4.38 13.31
N ALA A 21 3.84 -4.36 13.49
CA ALA A 21 4.46 -4.27 14.82
C ALA A 21 4.17 -2.92 15.51
N ILE A 22 4.15 -1.82 14.75
CA ILE A 22 3.81 -0.49 15.28
C ILE A 22 2.37 -0.49 15.80
N VAL A 23 1.40 -0.93 15.00
CA VAL A 23 -0.02 -0.90 15.40
C VAL A 23 -0.39 -1.99 16.42
N GLU A 24 0.42 -3.04 16.55
CA GLU A 24 0.31 -3.97 17.68
C GLU A 24 0.68 -3.31 19.01
N LYS A 25 1.77 -2.54 18.99
CA LYS A 25 2.25 -1.81 20.17
C LYS A 25 1.40 -0.59 20.48
N PHE A 26 0.84 0.05 19.46
CA PHE A 26 0.02 1.26 19.55
C PHE A 26 -1.32 1.04 18.82
N PRO A 27 -2.26 0.27 19.40
CA PRO A 27 -3.47 -0.17 18.72
C PRO A 27 -4.45 0.96 18.36
N GLU A 28 -4.29 2.14 18.95
CA GLU A 28 -5.10 3.34 18.67
C GLU A 28 -4.54 4.17 17.51
N TYR A 29 -3.38 3.77 16.95
CA TYR A 29 -2.72 4.49 15.86
C TYR A 29 -2.91 3.74 14.54
N PHE A 30 -3.02 4.50 13.45
CA PHE A 30 -2.62 3.97 12.17
C PHE A 30 -1.10 4.12 12.01
N ALA A 31 -0.50 3.32 11.16
CA ALA A 31 0.86 3.48 10.69
C ALA A 31 0.90 3.26 9.17
N GLY A 32 1.54 4.15 8.45
CA GLY A 32 1.67 4.06 7.01
C GLY A 32 3.09 4.35 6.55
N SER A 33 3.39 3.92 5.35
CA SER A 33 4.61 4.22 4.63
C SER A 33 4.31 5.02 3.37
N ASN A 34 5.26 5.80 2.89
CA ASN A 34 5.18 6.39 1.57
C ASN A 34 5.49 5.33 0.49
N ALA A 35 5.21 5.67 -0.77
CA ALA A 35 5.68 4.88 -1.91
C ALA A 35 7.20 5.00 -2.07
N ASP A 36 7.84 3.99 -2.62
CA ASP A 36 9.27 3.94 -2.90
C ASP A 36 9.63 4.31 -4.35
N LEU A 37 8.67 4.80 -5.12
CA LEU A 37 8.86 5.31 -6.48
C LEU A 37 8.54 6.81 -6.54
N PRO A 38 9.20 7.56 -7.43
CA PRO A 38 8.90 8.97 -7.66
C PRO A 38 7.49 9.15 -8.23
N ILE A 39 6.96 10.38 -8.17
CA ILE A 39 5.64 10.80 -8.67
C ILE A 39 4.48 10.29 -7.80
N VAL A 40 4.52 9.08 -7.29
CA VAL A 40 3.42 8.43 -6.57
C VAL A 40 3.47 8.60 -5.03
N GLY A 41 3.90 9.76 -4.57
CA GLY A 41 3.89 10.11 -3.13
C GLY A 41 5.19 9.78 -2.39
N GLY A 42 6.26 9.46 -3.11
CA GLY A 42 7.60 9.32 -2.54
C GLY A 42 8.26 10.68 -2.36
N SER A 43 8.07 11.34 -1.22
CA SER A 43 8.65 12.66 -0.97
C SER A 43 10.07 12.61 -0.41
N ILE A 44 10.43 11.54 0.29
CA ILE A 44 11.76 11.33 0.89
C ILE A 44 12.21 9.92 0.56
N LEU A 45 12.70 9.71 -0.67
CA LEU A 45 13.15 8.39 -1.14
C LEU A 45 14.50 7.96 -0.56
N THR A 46 15.26 8.90 0.01
CA THR A 46 16.61 8.64 0.53
C THR A 46 16.62 8.07 1.94
N HIS A 47 15.48 8.08 2.64
CA HIS A 47 15.40 7.63 4.03
C HIS A 47 14.12 6.86 4.30
N ASP A 48 14.25 5.63 4.80
CA ASP A 48 13.12 4.79 5.19
C ASP A 48 12.44 5.37 6.43
N HIS A 49 11.14 5.66 6.33
CA HIS A 49 10.38 6.28 7.39
C HIS A 49 8.91 5.83 7.37
N TYR A 50 8.28 5.88 8.54
CA TYR A 50 6.88 5.54 8.75
C TYR A 50 6.17 6.69 9.44
N GLN A 51 4.95 6.96 9.02
CA GLN A 51 4.07 7.97 9.60
C GLN A 51 2.95 7.28 10.37
N GLY A 52 2.52 7.87 11.47
CA GLY A 52 1.44 7.30 12.26
C GLY A 52 0.75 8.36 13.12
N GLY A 53 -0.47 8.06 13.53
CA GLY A 53 -1.27 8.96 14.36
C GLY A 53 -2.62 8.33 14.73
N ARG A 54 -3.46 9.12 15.40
CA ARG A 54 -4.82 8.71 15.81
C ARG A 54 -5.91 9.23 14.88
N HIS A 55 -5.52 9.86 13.78
CA HIS A 55 -6.48 10.40 12.82
C HIS A 55 -7.19 9.26 12.07
N VAL A 56 -8.51 9.37 11.95
CA VAL A 56 -9.32 8.45 11.16
C VAL A 56 -9.53 9.06 9.78
N PHE A 57 -8.97 8.46 8.76
CA PHE A 57 -9.10 8.93 7.37
C PHE A 57 -10.44 8.50 6.76
N PRO A 58 -11.02 9.29 5.84
CA PRO A 58 -12.22 8.90 5.12
C PRO A 58 -12.11 7.55 4.40
N MET A 59 -10.93 7.22 3.84
CA MET A 59 -10.68 5.91 3.20
C MET A 59 -10.85 4.76 4.19
N GLU A 60 -10.47 4.96 5.45
CA GLU A 60 -10.64 3.94 6.50
C GLU A 60 -12.11 3.58 6.72
N LEU A 61 -12.99 4.56 6.64
CA LEU A 61 -14.44 4.40 6.82
C LEU A 61 -15.16 3.95 5.53
N ALA A 62 -14.47 3.99 4.39
CA ALA A 62 -15.06 3.62 3.11
C ALA A 62 -15.44 2.12 3.09
N PRO A 63 -16.64 1.77 2.58
CA PRO A 63 -17.10 0.40 2.51
C PRO A 63 -16.31 -0.40 1.47
N LEU A 64 -16.34 -1.72 1.60
CA LEU A 64 -15.84 -2.62 0.57
C LEU A 64 -16.84 -2.69 -0.60
N GLN A 65 -16.35 -2.48 -1.82
CA GLN A 65 -17.12 -2.63 -3.05
C GLN A 65 -17.28 -4.10 -3.43
N LYS A 66 -16.23 -4.91 -3.18
CA LYS A 66 -16.19 -6.33 -3.47
C LYS A 66 -15.36 -7.04 -2.42
N THR A 67 -15.80 -8.22 -2.00
CA THR A 67 -15.05 -9.08 -1.06
C THR A 67 -14.68 -10.39 -1.75
N PHE A 68 -13.55 -10.95 -1.38
CA PHE A 68 -13.05 -12.23 -1.89
C PHE A 68 -12.06 -12.85 -0.90
N ARG A 69 -11.60 -14.06 -1.20
CA ARG A 69 -10.56 -14.75 -0.45
C ARG A 69 -9.48 -15.21 -1.41
N PHE A 70 -8.27 -15.21 -0.94
CA PHE A 70 -7.13 -15.77 -1.66
C PHE A 70 -6.93 -17.22 -1.26
N THR A 71 -6.74 -18.09 -2.24
CA THR A 71 -6.39 -19.50 -2.01
C THR A 71 -5.07 -19.60 -1.24
N GLY A 72 -5.06 -20.38 -0.17
CA GLY A 72 -3.92 -20.51 0.74
C GLY A 72 -3.85 -19.43 1.83
N PHE A 73 -4.83 -18.49 1.86
CA PHE A 73 -4.96 -17.43 2.87
C PHE A 73 -6.40 -17.28 3.34
N GLU A 74 -7.05 -18.39 3.62
CA GLU A 74 -8.48 -18.45 3.95
C GLU A 74 -8.84 -17.71 5.24
N GLN A 75 -7.84 -17.47 6.12
CA GLN A 75 -7.98 -16.70 7.35
C GLN A 75 -7.93 -15.19 7.12
N VAL A 76 -7.54 -14.74 5.91
CA VAL A 76 -7.51 -13.32 5.57
C VAL A 76 -8.78 -12.95 4.82
N LYS A 77 -9.55 -12.03 5.38
CA LYS A 77 -10.64 -11.36 4.66
C LYS A 77 -10.03 -10.32 3.75
N ALA A 78 -10.40 -10.34 2.48
CA ALA A 78 -9.91 -9.40 1.49
C ALA A 78 -11.06 -8.70 0.76
N GLY A 79 -10.85 -7.47 0.35
CA GLY A 79 -11.82 -6.73 -0.45
C GLY A 79 -11.24 -5.49 -1.12
N ILE A 80 -11.94 -5.02 -2.14
CA ILE A 80 -11.65 -3.75 -2.81
C ILE A 80 -12.41 -2.65 -2.07
N VAL A 81 -11.71 -1.63 -1.62
CA VAL A 81 -12.31 -0.47 -0.97
C VAL A 81 -12.99 0.40 -2.02
N LYS A 82 -14.21 0.88 -1.73
CA LYS A 82 -14.90 1.86 -2.58
C LYS A 82 -14.24 3.23 -2.41
N TRP A 83 -13.17 3.44 -3.15
CA TRP A 83 -12.31 4.62 -3.09
C TRP A 83 -11.86 5.01 -4.50
N PRO A 84 -11.57 6.29 -4.80
CA PRO A 84 -11.09 6.70 -6.12
C PRO A 84 -9.79 6.02 -6.58
N MET A 85 -8.96 5.58 -5.63
CA MET A 85 -7.74 4.83 -5.90
C MET A 85 -7.99 3.33 -5.74
N SER A 86 -7.17 2.51 -6.39
CA SER A 86 -7.21 1.05 -6.24
C SER A 86 -6.64 0.64 -4.89
N VAL A 87 -7.50 0.24 -3.96
CA VAL A 87 -7.12 -0.16 -2.60
C VAL A 87 -7.63 -1.56 -2.30
N LEU A 88 -6.71 -2.44 -1.93
CA LEU A 88 -7.03 -3.75 -1.36
C LEU A 88 -6.95 -3.67 0.16
N ARG A 89 -8.04 -4.00 0.84
CA ARG A 89 -8.09 -4.12 2.30
C ARG A 89 -8.00 -5.57 2.70
N LEU A 90 -7.03 -5.87 3.56
CA LEU A 90 -6.80 -7.19 4.14
C LEU A 90 -7.05 -7.11 5.64
N THR A 91 -7.79 -8.08 6.22
CA THR A 91 -8.08 -8.14 7.66
C THR A 91 -7.89 -9.56 8.16
N SER A 92 -7.16 -9.72 9.27
CA SER A 92 -6.94 -11.02 9.93
C SER A 92 -6.49 -10.82 11.38
N ASP A 93 -6.67 -11.87 12.19
CA ASP A 93 -6.01 -11.97 13.51
C ASP A 93 -4.54 -12.39 13.39
N SER A 94 -4.17 -13.02 12.26
CA SER A 94 -2.81 -13.48 11.98
C SER A 94 -2.00 -12.40 11.26
N LYS A 95 -1.02 -11.82 11.94
CA LYS A 95 -0.05 -10.91 11.30
C LYS A 95 0.76 -11.61 10.21
N GLU A 96 1.14 -12.86 10.44
CA GLU A 96 1.97 -13.62 9.52
C GLU A 96 1.25 -13.83 8.19
N ASP A 97 -0.04 -14.21 8.23
CA ASP A 97 -0.83 -14.38 7.01
C ASP A 97 -1.00 -13.07 6.25
N LEU A 98 -1.21 -11.94 6.98
CA LEU A 98 -1.26 -10.61 6.37
C LEU A 98 0.05 -10.24 5.69
N ILE A 99 1.19 -10.47 6.35
CA ILE A 99 2.52 -10.18 5.81
C ILE A 99 2.78 -11.03 4.56
N ASN A 100 2.52 -12.33 4.64
CA ASN A 100 2.74 -13.26 3.54
C ASN A 100 1.89 -12.89 2.32
N LEU A 101 0.60 -12.59 2.54
CA LEU A 101 -0.30 -12.20 1.46
C LEU A 101 0.05 -10.83 0.88
N ALA A 102 0.37 -9.84 1.73
CA ALA A 102 0.75 -8.51 1.27
C ALA A 102 2.05 -8.55 0.44
N ASP A 103 3.04 -9.34 0.85
CA ASP A 103 4.27 -9.52 0.09
C ASP A 103 3.99 -10.18 -1.27
N LYS A 104 3.15 -11.22 -1.30
CA LYS A 104 2.73 -11.85 -2.56
C LYS A 104 2.03 -10.85 -3.48
N ILE A 105 1.09 -10.05 -2.96
CA ILE A 105 0.40 -9.03 -3.75
C ILE A 105 1.39 -7.99 -4.29
N LEU A 106 2.37 -7.56 -3.49
CA LEU A 106 3.40 -6.63 -3.92
C LEU A 106 4.23 -7.18 -5.09
N GLN A 107 4.66 -8.45 -5.00
CA GLN A 107 5.45 -9.08 -6.06
C GLN A 107 4.63 -9.25 -7.35
N GLU A 108 3.38 -9.68 -7.25
CA GLU A 108 2.48 -9.82 -8.40
C GLU A 108 2.17 -8.46 -9.05
N TRP A 109 1.90 -7.43 -8.23
CA TRP A 109 1.65 -6.07 -8.73
C TRP A 109 2.86 -5.49 -9.46
N ARG A 110 4.06 -5.69 -8.95
CA ARG A 110 5.30 -5.21 -9.57
C ARG A 110 5.55 -5.81 -10.96
N GLN A 111 5.01 -6.97 -11.25
CA GLN A 111 5.19 -7.68 -12.52
C GLN A 111 3.94 -7.60 -13.42
N TYR A 112 2.86 -7.03 -12.91
CA TYR A 112 1.60 -6.98 -13.64
C TYR A 112 1.67 -6.02 -14.80
N SER A 113 1.24 -6.47 -15.99
CA SER A 113 1.02 -5.61 -17.16
C SER A 113 -0.29 -5.98 -17.84
N ASP A 114 -1.04 -4.96 -18.22
CA ASP A 114 -2.23 -5.07 -19.05
C ASP A 114 -2.18 -3.98 -20.15
N PRO A 115 -1.55 -4.29 -21.29
CA PRO A 115 -1.39 -3.32 -22.37
C PRO A 115 -2.71 -2.81 -22.96
N GLU A 116 -3.81 -3.56 -22.84
CA GLU A 116 -5.11 -3.15 -23.37
C GLU A 116 -5.66 -1.91 -22.66
N VAL A 117 -5.29 -1.74 -21.38
CA VAL A 117 -5.65 -0.58 -20.57
C VAL A 117 -4.42 0.29 -20.23
N GLN A 118 -3.32 0.11 -20.95
CA GLN A 118 -2.08 0.89 -20.80
C GLN A 118 -1.43 0.80 -19.43
N ILE A 119 -1.60 -0.32 -18.71
CA ILE A 119 -0.90 -0.62 -17.48
C ILE A 119 0.35 -1.44 -17.82
N LEU A 120 1.53 -0.90 -17.51
CA LEU A 120 2.83 -1.56 -17.78
C LEU A 120 3.63 -1.66 -16.48
N ALA A 121 4.19 -2.83 -16.20
CA ALA A 121 5.06 -3.04 -15.04
C ALA A 121 6.34 -2.20 -15.11
N GLU A 122 6.86 -2.02 -16.33
CA GLU A 122 8.07 -1.25 -16.59
C GLU A 122 8.09 -0.68 -18.01
N THR A 123 8.89 0.37 -18.21
CA THR A 123 9.23 0.91 -19.53
C THR A 123 10.75 1.13 -19.58
N ASP A 124 11.42 0.53 -20.57
CA ASP A 124 12.88 0.61 -20.74
C ASP A 124 13.66 0.26 -19.44
N GLY A 125 13.19 -0.72 -18.68
CA GLY A 125 13.78 -1.16 -17.42
C GLY A 125 13.46 -0.25 -16.20
N THR A 126 12.61 0.76 -16.37
CA THR A 126 12.14 1.62 -15.28
C THR A 126 10.83 1.08 -14.71
N PRO A 127 10.79 0.66 -13.44
CA PRO A 127 9.58 0.11 -12.83
C PRO A 127 8.54 1.20 -12.57
N HIS A 128 7.26 0.80 -12.69
CA HIS A 128 6.13 1.71 -12.50
C HIS A 128 5.27 1.40 -11.29
N HIS A 129 5.31 0.17 -10.79
CA HIS A 129 4.38 -0.31 -9.77
C HIS A 129 4.98 -0.42 -8.39
N THR A 130 4.27 0.10 -7.41
CA THR A 130 4.56 -0.05 -5.99
C THR A 130 3.27 -0.03 -5.17
N ILE A 131 3.40 -0.11 -3.85
CA ILE A 131 2.27 -0.05 -2.92
C ILE A 131 2.55 1.02 -1.86
N THR A 132 1.51 1.77 -1.49
CA THR A 132 1.49 2.57 -0.27
C THR A 132 0.71 1.77 0.79
N PRO A 133 1.38 1.15 1.77
CA PRO A 133 0.72 0.36 2.80
C PRO A 133 0.31 1.23 4.00
N ILE A 134 -0.89 0.96 4.54
CA ILE A 134 -1.41 1.60 5.74
C ILE A 134 -1.96 0.51 6.66
N ALA A 135 -1.41 0.39 7.85
CA ALA A 135 -1.83 -0.58 8.86
C ALA A 135 -2.61 0.09 9.99
N ARG A 136 -3.56 -0.63 10.57
CA ARG A 136 -4.27 -0.27 11.80
C ARG A 136 -4.81 -1.51 12.52
N LYS A 137 -5.31 -1.31 13.72
CA LYS A 137 -6.18 -2.29 14.39
C LYS A 137 -7.62 -1.80 14.35
N ARG A 138 -8.54 -2.71 14.00
CA ARG A 138 -9.97 -2.46 14.00
C ARG A 138 -10.71 -3.68 14.58
N ASP A 139 -11.60 -3.46 15.53
CA ASP A 139 -12.38 -4.53 16.17
C ASP A 139 -11.49 -5.69 16.67
N GLY A 140 -10.31 -5.36 17.18
CA GLY A 140 -9.34 -6.34 17.69
C GLY A 140 -8.48 -7.00 16.63
N GLN A 141 -8.84 -6.93 15.35
CA GLN A 141 -8.09 -7.53 14.23
C GLN A 141 -7.06 -6.55 13.64
N PHE A 142 -6.04 -7.10 12.99
CA PHE A 142 -5.14 -6.33 12.15
C PHE A 142 -5.79 -6.05 10.80
N GLU A 143 -5.67 -4.81 10.34
CA GLU A 143 -6.13 -4.37 9.03
C GLU A 143 -4.99 -3.71 8.28
N LEU A 144 -4.82 -4.08 7.02
CA LEU A 144 -3.78 -3.56 6.14
C LEU A 144 -4.43 -3.13 4.82
N ASP A 145 -4.39 -1.83 4.54
CA ASP A 145 -4.78 -1.27 3.25
C ASP A 145 -3.53 -1.19 2.36
N LEU A 146 -3.62 -1.81 1.20
CA LEU A 146 -2.60 -1.80 0.16
C LEU A 146 -3.08 -0.90 -0.98
N VAL A 147 -2.61 0.34 -1.03
CA VAL A 147 -2.91 1.26 -2.12
C VAL A 147 -1.97 0.95 -3.28
N LEU A 148 -2.52 0.40 -4.37
CA LEU A 148 -1.76 0.09 -5.57
C LEU A 148 -1.38 1.40 -6.28
N ARG A 149 -0.10 1.58 -6.56
CA ARG A 149 0.44 2.80 -7.16
C ARG A 149 1.09 2.48 -8.50
N ASP A 150 0.89 3.39 -9.44
CA ASP A 150 1.48 3.35 -10.77
C ASP A 150 2.00 4.76 -11.11
N ASN A 151 3.28 4.89 -11.44
CA ASN A 151 3.92 6.17 -11.74
C ASN A 151 4.12 6.42 -13.24
N GLN A 152 3.43 5.69 -14.09
CA GLN A 152 3.52 5.92 -15.53
C GLN A 152 3.14 7.35 -15.89
N THR A 153 3.86 7.90 -16.85
CA THR A 153 3.60 9.23 -17.42
C THR A 153 3.37 9.12 -18.92
N SER A 154 2.72 10.12 -19.49
CA SER A 154 2.62 10.30 -20.93
C SER A 154 2.89 11.78 -21.29
N PRO A 155 3.09 12.11 -22.58
CA PRO A 155 3.20 13.51 -23.01
C PRO A 155 1.99 14.36 -22.61
N GLU A 156 0.79 13.75 -22.57
CA GLU A 156 -0.46 14.40 -22.15
C GLU A 156 -0.61 14.48 -20.64
N HIS A 157 0.07 13.59 -19.91
CA HIS A 157 0.01 13.45 -18.44
C HIS A 157 1.43 13.36 -17.85
N PRO A 158 2.22 14.44 -17.87
CA PRO A 158 3.61 14.42 -17.41
C PRO A 158 3.75 14.21 -15.90
N ASP A 159 2.71 14.50 -15.13
CA ASP A 159 2.65 14.34 -13.68
C ASP A 159 2.04 12.98 -13.24
N GLY A 160 1.79 12.08 -14.18
CA GLY A 160 1.23 10.75 -13.97
C GLY A 160 -0.08 10.52 -14.72
N ILE A 161 -0.22 9.36 -15.35
CA ILE A 161 -1.45 8.93 -16.02
C ILE A 161 -2.56 8.68 -14.99
N TYR A 162 -2.18 8.11 -13.85
CA TYR A 162 -3.09 7.87 -12.73
C TYR A 162 -2.87 8.93 -11.65
N PRO A 163 -3.93 9.63 -11.22
CA PRO A 163 -3.79 10.76 -10.28
C PRO A 163 -3.12 10.32 -8.98
N VAL A 164 -2.06 11.02 -8.64
CA VAL A 164 -1.12 10.63 -7.60
C VAL A 164 -1.48 11.13 -6.22
N SER A 165 -2.06 12.29 -6.13
CA SER A 165 -2.52 12.86 -4.88
C SER A 165 -3.67 13.81 -5.12
N TYR A 166 -4.80 13.53 -4.51
CA TYR A 166 -5.81 14.53 -4.27
C TYR A 166 -5.48 15.25 -2.97
N THR A 167 -4.46 16.09 -2.99
CA THR A 167 -4.13 16.97 -1.86
C THR A 167 -5.10 18.14 -1.71
N HIS A 168 -6.16 18.17 -2.51
CA HIS A 168 -7.13 19.25 -2.54
C HIS A 168 -8.58 18.73 -2.45
N LEU A 169 -8.84 17.79 -1.54
CA LEU A 169 -10.20 17.50 -1.10
C LEU A 169 -10.31 17.71 0.40
#